data_e6c7f594768b49220dde98e5972f573a
#
_entry.id   e6c7f594768b49220dde98e5972f573a
#
_cell.length_a   1.000
_cell.length_b   1.000
_cell.length_c   1.000
_cell.angle_alpha   90.00
_cell.angle_beta   90.00
_cell.angle_gamma   90.00
#
_symmetry.space_group_name_H-M   'P 1'
#
loop_
_entity.id
_entity.type
_entity.pdbx_description
1 polymer ?
#
loop_
_entity_poly.entity_id
_entity_poly.type
_entity_poly.pdbx_seq_one_letter_code
_entity_poly.pdbx_strand_id
1 'polypeptide(L)'
;MIVFNHSSFIGLGNPLLDVMASCDEEFLKKYDLKPNDAILADTKHAKLCSEMLEKFNVQYLAGGSVQNTMRVAQWFFKEPNVCVFFGCVGDDDFGRQMKRKAEEDHVNAVYMVDSETPTGTCACLITKHGKHRSLCAYLGASQKFSIDHVKKNIDLVESARIYYVSGFHLIISLEPTLLLAKHAHQFQHKLFVINLSAPYISEFYSEQLLQVMPYVDLLFGNDSEANSFAKMQNWEVNKIYENNY
;
A
#
# COMPACT_ATOMS: atom_id res chain seq x y z
N MET A 1 5.38 3.55 -29.78
CA MET A 1 4.22 3.78 -28.90
C MET A 1 4.08 2.55 -28.02
N ILE A 2 4.17 2.70 -26.68
CA ILE A 2 3.98 1.58 -25.76
C ILE A 2 2.47 1.33 -25.67
N VAL A 3 2.01 0.16 -26.09
CA VAL A 3 0.61 -0.25 -25.95
C VAL A 3 0.50 -1.01 -24.63
N PHE A 4 -0.32 -0.51 -23.73
CA PHE A 4 -0.69 -1.21 -22.50
C PHE A 4 -1.92 -2.07 -22.79
N ASN A 5 -1.78 -3.37 -22.57
CA ASN A 5 -2.85 -4.36 -22.73
C ASN A 5 -3.38 -4.75 -21.34
N HIS A 6 -4.39 -5.62 -21.31
CA HIS A 6 -4.86 -6.23 -20.06
C HIS A 6 -3.68 -6.76 -19.25
N SER A 7 -3.72 -6.54 -17.91
CA SER A 7 -2.73 -7.01 -16.94
C SER A 7 -1.31 -6.44 -17.12
N SER A 8 -1.16 -5.28 -17.75
CA SER A 8 0.17 -4.67 -17.97
C SER A 8 0.81 -4.08 -16.72
N PHE A 9 0.01 -3.73 -15.70
CA PHE A 9 0.47 -3.08 -14.47
C PHE A 9 0.00 -3.86 -13.23
N ILE A 10 0.92 -4.47 -12.51
CA ILE A 10 0.65 -5.20 -11.27
C ILE A 10 0.99 -4.32 -10.06
N GLY A 11 0.06 -4.25 -9.13
CA GLY A 11 0.27 -3.73 -7.78
C GLY A 11 0.21 -4.84 -6.75
N LEU A 12 1.17 -4.90 -5.84
CA LEU A 12 1.18 -5.81 -4.70
C LEU A 12 1.15 -5.01 -3.42
N GLY A 13 0.09 -5.17 -2.60
CA GLY A 13 -0.10 -4.32 -1.45
C GLY A 13 -1.11 -4.83 -0.43
N ASN A 14 -1.34 -4.03 0.61
CA ASN A 14 -2.26 -4.31 1.68
C ASN A 14 -3.62 -3.66 1.39
N PRO A 15 -4.65 -4.43 1.00
CA PRO A 15 -6.00 -3.91 0.90
C PRO A 15 -6.53 -3.59 2.30
N LEU A 16 -6.97 -2.37 2.52
CA LEU A 16 -7.52 -1.89 3.79
C LEU A 16 -8.83 -1.16 3.53
N LEU A 17 -9.86 -1.44 4.34
CA LEU A 17 -11.05 -0.61 4.32
C LEU A 17 -10.79 0.64 5.16
N ASP A 18 -10.77 1.80 4.52
CA ASP A 18 -10.65 3.08 5.21
C ASP A 18 -11.97 3.43 5.89
N VAL A 19 -11.92 3.60 7.22
CA VAL A 19 -13.01 4.11 8.06
C VAL A 19 -12.70 5.58 8.34
N MET A 20 -13.35 6.49 7.64
CA MET A 20 -13.00 7.91 7.64
C MET A 20 -14.02 8.73 8.44
N ALA A 21 -13.54 9.59 9.34
CA ALA A 21 -14.35 10.54 10.08
C ALA A 21 -13.64 11.87 10.30
N SER A 22 -14.43 12.95 10.38
CA SER A 22 -13.97 14.23 10.91
C SER A 22 -14.08 14.21 12.43
N CYS A 23 -12.99 14.51 13.11
CA CYS A 23 -12.92 14.54 14.58
C CYS A 23 -12.11 15.75 15.06
N ASP A 24 -12.08 15.94 16.36
CA ASP A 24 -11.24 16.96 17.02
C ASP A 24 -9.84 16.42 17.38
N GLU A 25 -8.96 17.33 17.83
CA GLU A 25 -7.61 16.95 18.24
C GLU A 25 -7.59 16.21 19.59
N GLU A 26 -8.63 16.33 20.41
CA GLU A 26 -8.73 15.61 21.68
C GLU A 26 -8.93 14.11 21.42
N PHE A 27 -9.73 13.78 20.41
CA PHE A 27 -9.90 12.40 19.99
C PHE A 27 -8.60 11.78 19.46
N LEU A 28 -7.78 12.54 18.68
CA LEU A 28 -6.45 12.08 18.28
C LEU A 28 -5.57 11.79 19.50
N LYS A 29 -5.48 12.76 20.45
CA LYS A 29 -4.65 12.63 21.65
C LYS A 29 -5.04 11.45 22.51
N LYS A 30 -6.33 11.13 22.60
CA LYS A 30 -6.83 9.95 23.34
C LYS A 30 -6.18 8.66 22.87
N TYR A 31 -5.85 8.57 21.59
CA TYR A 31 -5.23 7.40 20.96
C TYR A 31 -3.74 7.61 20.64
N ASP A 32 -3.07 8.59 21.23
CA ASP A 32 -1.66 8.93 20.99
C ASP A 32 -1.33 9.20 19.51
N LEU A 33 -2.30 9.64 18.73
CA LEU A 33 -2.11 9.98 17.33
C LEU A 33 -1.70 11.45 17.17
N LYS A 34 -0.81 11.72 16.23
CA LYS A 34 -0.40 13.07 15.87
C LYS A 34 -1.08 13.49 14.54
N PRO A 35 -1.27 14.79 14.31
CA PRO A 35 -1.70 15.29 13.03
C PRO A 35 -0.76 14.83 11.89
N ASN A 36 -1.34 14.34 10.78
CA ASN A 36 -0.63 13.80 9.63
C ASN A 36 0.26 12.57 9.91
N ASP A 37 -0.07 11.83 10.95
CA ASP A 37 0.62 10.59 11.32
C ASP A 37 0.10 9.40 10.49
N ALA A 38 0.97 8.41 10.28
CA ALA A 38 0.60 7.14 9.66
C ALA A 38 1.27 6.00 10.44
N ILE A 39 0.50 5.32 11.26
CA ILE A 39 1.00 4.30 12.17
C ILE A 39 0.28 2.95 12.00
N LEU A 40 0.92 1.89 12.46
CA LEU A 40 0.28 0.60 12.67
C LEU A 40 -0.45 0.59 14.01
N ALA A 41 -1.65 0.02 14.01
CA ALA A 41 -2.43 -0.15 15.21
C ALA A 41 -1.76 -1.15 16.17
N ASP A 42 -1.78 -0.83 17.45
CA ASP A 42 -1.43 -1.73 18.54
C ASP A 42 -2.63 -1.94 19.48
N THR A 43 -2.41 -2.56 20.62
CA THR A 43 -3.47 -2.90 21.59
C THR A 43 -4.26 -1.69 22.10
N LYS A 44 -3.63 -0.52 22.22
CA LYS A 44 -4.32 0.71 22.66
C LYS A 44 -5.31 1.25 21.64
N HIS A 45 -5.13 0.89 20.36
CA HIS A 45 -6.01 1.30 19.27
C HIS A 45 -7.19 0.34 19.02
N ALA A 46 -7.29 -0.76 19.77
CA ALA A 46 -8.30 -1.81 19.55
C ALA A 46 -9.76 -1.29 19.53
N LYS A 47 -10.04 -0.20 20.26
CA LYS A 47 -11.36 0.42 20.30
C LYS A 47 -11.54 1.62 19.39
N LEU A 48 -10.51 2.00 18.64
CA LEU A 48 -10.51 3.23 17.85
C LEU A 48 -11.64 3.25 16.81
N CYS A 49 -11.72 2.23 15.95
CA CYS A 49 -12.75 2.16 14.91
C CYS A 49 -14.16 2.05 15.50
N SER A 50 -14.37 1.23 16.55
CA SER A 50 -15.69 1.11 17.18
C SER A 50 -16.16 2.42 17.79
N GLU A 51 -15.27 3.15 18.47
CA GLU A 51 -15.60 4.45 19.03
C GLU A 51 -15.82 5.52 17.96
N MET A 52 -15.12 5.44 16.83
CA MET A 52 -15.41 6.30 15.67
C MET A 52 -16.82 6.09 15.14
N LEU A 53 -17.27 4.84 15.04
CA LEU A 53 -18.62 4.49 14.61
C LEU A 53 -19.71 5.00 15.57
N GLU A 54 -19.42 5.00 16.86
CA GLU A 54 -20.36 5.47 17.89
C GLU A 54 -20.47 7.00 17.93
N LYS A 55 -19.36 7.71 17.70
CA LYS A 55 -19.27 9.16 17.96
C LYS A 55 -19.38 10.04 16.71
N PHE A 56 -19.04 9.52 15.55
CA PHE A 56 -18.91 10.32 14.33
C PHE A 56 -19.71 9.73 13.18
N ASN A 57 -20.04 10.59 12.22
CA ASN A 57 -20.55 10.11 10.92
C ASN A 57 -19.36 9.61 10.10
N VAL A 58 -19.27 8.28 9.92
CA VAL A 58 -18.17 7.65 9.21
C VAL A 58 -18.50 7.39 7.75
N GLN A 59 -17.47 7.44 6.91
CA GLN A 59 -17.52 7.03 5.51
C GLN A 59 -16.57 5.84 5.33
N TYR A 60 -16.98 4.87 4.52
CA TYR A 60 -16.17 3.72 4.16
C TYR A 60 -15.64 3.88 2.74
N LEU A 61 -14.33 3.74 2.58
CA LEU A 61 -13.67 3.77 1.27
C LEU A 61 -12.79 2.54 1.12
N ALA A 62 -12.80 1.93 -0.06
CA ALA A 62 -11.78 0.95 -0.40
C ALA A 62 -10.44 1.66 -0.48
N GLY A 63 -9.49 1.24 0.37
CA GLY A 63 -8.22 1.91 0.58
C GLY A 63 -7.04 0.94 0.51
N GLY A 64 -5.93 1.38 1.07
CA GLY A 64 -4.63 0.78 0.91
C GLY A 64 -3.80 1.50 -0.17
N SER A 65 -2.56 1.86 0.15
CA SER A 65 -1.74 2.73 -0.71
C SER A 65 -1.59 2.22 -2.15
N VAL A 66 -1.24 0.93 -2.31
CA VAL A 66 -1.07 0.33 -3.64
C VAL A 66 -2.40 0.18 -4.36
N GLN A 67 -3.47 -0.23 -3.67
CA GLN A 67 -4.78 -0.34 -4.30
C GLN A 67 -5.28 1.01 -4.82
N ASN A 68 -5.09 2.08 -4.07
CA ASN A 68 -5.41 3.44 -4.52
C ASN A 68 -4.58 3.83 -5.75
N THR A 69 -3.27 3.46 -5.77
CA THR A 69 -2.42 3.68 -6.95
C THR A 69 -2.97 2.94 -8.17
N MET A 70 -3.37 1.66 -8.02
CA MET A 70 -3.93 0.88 -9.13
C MET A 70 -5.25 1.47 -9.64
N ARG A 71 -6.13 1.94 -8.75
CA ARG A 71 -7.40 2.59 -9.12
C ARG A 71 -7.16 3.89 -9.91
N VAL A 72 -6.22 4.74 -9.45
CA VAL A 72 -5.87 5.98 -10.16
C VAL A 72 -5.20 5.68 -11.51
N ALA A 73 -4.28 4.73 -11.56
CA ALA A 73 -3.64 4.31 -12.81
C ALA A 73 -4.68 3.75 -13.79
N GLN A 74 -5.59 2.90 -13.32
CA GLN A 74 -6.67 2.33 -14.13
C GLN A 74 -7.58 3.42 -14.71
N TRP A 75 -7.96 4.41 -13.90
CA TRP A 75 -8.70 5.57 -14.39
C TRP A 75 -7.97 6.33 -15.49
N PHE A 76 -6.64 6.41 -15.39
CA PHE A 76 -5.80 7.09 -16.37
C PHE A 76 -5.69 6.32 -17.69
N PHE A 77 -5.56 4.99 -17.63
CA PHE A 77 -5.46 4.13 -18.82
C PHE A 77 -6.74 4.06 -19.63
N LYS A 78 -7.91 4.22 -19.02
CA LYS A 78 -9.26 4.15 -19.63
C LYS A 78 -9.64 2.77 -20.22
N GLU A 79 -8.68 1.91 -20.49
CA GLU A 79 -8.92 0.53 -20.91
C GLU A 79 -9.11 -0.36 -19.67
N PRO A 80 -10.20 -1.16 -19.58
CA PRO A 80 -10.45 -1.97 -18.39
C PRO A 80 -9.39 -3.04 -18.17
N ASN A 81 -9.13 -3.38 -16.90
CA ASN A 81 -8.23 -4.46 -16.49
C ASN A 81 -6.77 -4.33 -16.93
N VAL A 82 -6.30 -3.13 -17.23
CA VAL A 82 -4.86 -2.86 -17.41
C VAL A 82 -4.13 -3.04 -16.10
N CYS A 83 -4.75 -2.60 -14.98
CA CYS A 83 -4.21 -2.74 -13.64
C CYS A 83 -4.73 -4.00 -12.96
N VAL A 84 -3.79 -4.77 -12.41
CA VAL A 84 -4.03 -5.95 -11.58
C VAL A 84 -3.57 -5.63 -10.16
N PHE A 85 -4.38 -5.97 -9.17
CA PHE A 85 -4.00 -5.78 -7.78
C PHE A 85 -3.97 -7.10 -7.02
N PHE A 86 -2.81 -7.43 -6.46
CA PHE A 86 -2.61 -8.54 -5.53
C PHE A 86 -2.63 -8.06 -4.08
N GLY A 87 -3.38 -8.76 -3.25
CA GLY A 87 -3.47 -8.52 -1.81
C GLY A 87 -4.27 -9.61 -1.12
N CYS A 88 -4.43 -9.54 0.20
CA CYS A 88 -5.22 -10.50 0.95
C CYS A 88 -6.30 -9.79 1.76
N VAL A 89 -7.53 -10.32 1.69
CA VAL A 89 -8.72 -9.86 2.44
C VAL A 89 -9.30 -11.02 3.25
N GLY A 90 -10.11 -10.71 4.25
CA GLY A 90 -10.87 -11.70 4.98
C GLY A 90 -12.09 -12.20 4.20
N ASP A 91 -12.64 -13.35 4.60
CA ASP A 91 -13.95 -13.81 4.11
C ASP A 91 -15.08 -13.13 4.88
N ASP A 92 -15.19 -11.83 4.75
CA ASP A 92 -16.15 -10.99 5.44
C ASP A 92 -16.79 -9.95 4.48
N ASP A 93 -17.74 -9.17 5.02
CA ASP A 93 -18.44 -8.15 4.23
C ASP A 93 -17.49 -7.05 3.75
N PHE A 94 -16.45 -6.73 4.50
CA PHE A 94 -15.45 -5.75 4.11
C PHE A 94 -14.62 -6.23 2.92
N GLY A 95 -14.18 -7.50 2.93
CA GLY A 95 -13.48 -8.12 1.81
C GLY A 95 -14.33 -8.15 0.54
N ARG A 96 -15.61 -8.51 0.67
CA ARG A 96 -16.58 -8.46 -0.45
C ARG A 96 -16.81 -7.04 -0.96
N GLN A 97 -16.89 -6.05 -0.06
CA GLN A 97 -17.03 -4.64 -0.44
C GLN A 97 -15.77 -4.14 -1.17
N MET A 98 -14.58 -4.49 -0.68
CA MET A 98 -13.31 -4.14 -1.31
C MET A 98 -13.24 -4.68 -2.74
N LYS A 99 -13.61 -5.96 -2.95
CA LYS A 99 -13.60 -6.59 -4.28
C LYS A 99 -14.56 -5.89 -5.23
N ARG A 100 -15.81 -5.70 -4.82
CA ARG A 100 -16.81 -4.98 -5.63
C ARG A 100 -16.32 -3.59 -6.04
N LYS A 101 -15.67 -2.86 -5.10
CA LYS A 101 -15.18 -1.51 -5.38
C LYS A 101 -14.03 -1.49 -6.38
N ALA A 102 -13.13 -2.46 -6.32
CA ALA A 102 -12.08 -2.61 -7.31
C ALA A 102 -12.65 -2.94 -8.70
N GLU A 103 -13.66 -3.81 -8.77
CA GLU A 103 -14.36 -4.17 -10.01
C GLU A 103 -15.10 -2.96 -10.62
N GLU A 104 -15.77 -2.14 -9.79
CA GLU A 104 -16.42 -0.89 -10.23
C GLU A 104 -15.41 0.10 -10.86
N ASP A 105 -14.18 0.12 -10.33
CA ASP A 105 -13.09 0.93 -10.83
C ASP A 105 -12.31 0.24 -11.98
N HIS A 106 -12.81 -0.89 -12.49
CA HIS A 106 -12.20 -1.69 -13.56
C HIS A 106 -10.78 -2.20 -13.26
N VAL A 107 -10.41 -2.35 -11.98
CA VAL A 107 -9.17 -2.98 -11.54
C VAL A 107 -9.41 -4.48 -11.39
N ASN A 108 -8.57 -5.29 -12.00
CA ASN A 108 -8.59 -6.74 -11.79
C ASN A 108 -8.00 -7.07 -10.40
N ALA A 109 -8.86 -7.15 -9.38
CA ALA A 109 -8.46 -7.47 -8.02
C ALA A 109 -8.36 -8.99 -7.81
N VAL A 110 -7.15 -9.49 -7.77
CA VAL A 110 -6.81 -10.90 -7.55
C VAL A 110 -6.48 -11.10 -6.07
N TYR A 111 -7.52 -11.01 -5.23
CA TYR A 111 -7.35 -11.20 -3.79
C TYR A 111 -7.16 -12.66 -3.42
N MET A 112 -6.18 -12.91 -2.54
CA MET A 112 -6.20 -14.06 -1.65
C MET A 112 -7.27 -13.82 -0.58
N VAL A 113 -8.03 -14.85 -0.23
CA VAL A 113 -9.05 -14.77 0.82
C VAL A 113 -8.61 -15.63 2.00
N ASP A 114 -8.52 -15.04 3.18
CA ASP A 114 -8.25 -15.72 4.43
C ASP A 114 -9.56 -15.91 5.21
N SER A 115 -9.87 -17.14 5.61
CA SER A 115 -11.13 -17.47 6.28
C SER A 115 -11.12 -17.21 7.79
N GLU A 116 -9.96 -16.98 8.38
CA GLU A 116 -9.80 -16.89 9.84
C GLU A 116 -9.56 -15.45 10.31
N THR A 117 -8.94 -14.62 9.47
CA THR A 117 -8.54 -13.27 9.84
C THR A 117 -9.43 -12.24 9.14
N PRO A 118 -10.01 -11.27 9.85
CA PRO A 118 -10.85 -10.25 9.23
C PRO A 118 -10.05 -9.35 8.28
N THR A 119 -10.76 -8.77 7.32
CA THR A 119 -10.20 -7.77 6.40
C THR A 119 -9.54 -6.63 7.17
N GLY A 120 -8.39 -6.19 6.72
CA GLY A 120 -7.69 -5.05 7.30
C GLY A 120 -8.47 -3.75 7.18
N THR A 121 -8.33 -2.89 8.17
CA THR A 121 -9.00 -1.57 8.23
C THR A 121 -8.01 -0.47 8.53
N CYS A 122 -8.32 0.75 8.10
CA CYS A 122 -7.55 1.93 8.45
C CYS A 122 -8.47 3.01 9.01
N ALA A 123 -8.27 3.39 10.27
CA ALA A 123 -8.92 4.57 10.83
C ALA A 123 -8.30 5.84 10.22
N CYS A 124 -9.11 6.59 9.46
CA CYS A 124 -8.71 7.83 8.81
C CYS A 124 -9.34 9.01 9.54
N LEU A 125 -8.56 9.70 10.36
CA LEU A 125 -9.00 10.78 11.23
C LEU A 125 -8.70 12.13 10.57
N ILE A 126 -9.75 12.86 10.22
CA ILE A 126 -9.66 14.16 9.57
C ILE A 126 -9.82 15.25 10.63
N THR A 127 -8.84 16.13 10.77
CA THR A 127 -8.88 17.25 11.73
C THR A 127 -8.65 18.59 11.04
N LYS A 128 -8.89 19.69 11.77
CA LYS A 128 -8.74 21.07 11.29
C LYS A 128 -9.45 21.33 9.95
N HIS A 129 -10.72 20.91 9.86
CA HIS A 129 -11.55 21.12 8.65
C HIS A 129 -10.88 20.56 7.37
N GLY A 130 -10.33 19.36 7.45
CA GLY A 130 -9.71 18.69 6.31
C GLY A 130 -8.23 18.97 6.07
N LYS A 131 -7.59 19.81 6.91
CA LYS A 131 -6.17 20.17 6.73
C LYS A 131 -5.19 19.08 7.17
N HIS A 132 -5.59 18.21 8.11
CA HIS A 132 -4.77 17.14 8.63
C HIS A 132 -5.49 15.81 8.49
N ARG A 133 -4.76 14.78 8.12
CA ARG A 133 -5.23 13.40 7.97
C ARG A 133 -4.29 12.45 8.71
N SER A 134 -4.76 11.84 9.78
CA SER A 134 -4.01 10.86 10.56
C SER A 134 -4.54 9.46 10.30
N LEU A 135 -3.65 8.50 10.16
CA LEU A 135 -3.95 7.12 9.77
C LEU A 135 -3.48 6.16 10.84
N CYS A 136 -4.35 5.24 11.23
CA CYS A 136 -4.02 4.14 12.12
C CYS A 136 -4.51 2.83 11.48
N ALA A 137 -3.58 2.01 10.98
CA ALA A 137 -3.88 0.83 10.18
C ALA A 137 -3.82 -0.45 10.99
N TYR A 138 -4.93 -1.19 11.02
CA TYR A 138 -4.99 -2.59 11.42
C TYR A 138 -4.91 -3.46 10.17
N LEU A 139 -3.82 -4.21 10.02
CA LEU A 139 -3.53 -4.91 8.77
C LEU A 139 -4.40 -6.14 8.51
N GLY A 140 -4.87 -6.80 9.57
CA GLY A 140 -5.77 -7.95 9.45
C GLY A 140 -5.27 -9.01 8.48
N ALA A 141 -6.16 -9.50 7.62
CA ALA A 141 -5.87 -10.52 6.62
C ALA A 141 -4.77 -10.14 5.63
N SER A 142 -4.47 -8.84 5.43
CA SER A 142 -3.39 -8.45 4.52
C SER A 142 -2.02 -9.00 4.93
N GLN A 143 -1.82 -9.33 6.22
CA GLN A 143 -0.61 -9.98 6.73
C GLN A 143 -0.49 -11.46 6.35
N LYS A 144 -1.56 -12.07 5.84
CA LYS A 144 -1.60 -13.49 5.46
C LYS A 144 -1.25 -13.73 4.00
N PHE A 145 -0.95 -12.68 3.24
CA PHE A 145 -0.62 -12.80 1.83
C PHE A 145 0.56 -13.74 1.60
N SER A 146 0.39 -14.70 0.70
CA SER A 146 1.36 -15.78 0.47
C SER A 146 1.94 -15.71 -0.96
N ILE A 147 3.22 -16.06 -1.07
CA ILE A 147 3.90 -16.24 -2.36
C ILE A 147 3.19 -17.27 -3.27
N ASP A 148 2.53 -18.27 -2.68
CA ASP A 148 1.82 -19.30 -3.46
C ASP A 148 0.63 -18.72 -4.22
N HIS A 149 0.02 -17.63 -3.71
CA HIS A 149 -1.03 -16.94 -4.44
C HIS A 149 -0.48 -16.25 -5.70
N VAL A 150 0.71 -15.67 -5.63
CA VAL A 150 1.41 -15.09 -6.81
C VAL A 150 1.75 -16.20 -7.81
N LYS A 151 2.30 -17.33 -7.34
CA LYS A 151 2.66 -18.48 -8.18
C LYS A 151 1.45 -19.09 -8.89
N LYS A 152 0.29 -19.16 -8.23
CA LYS A 152 -0.98 -19.63 -8.85
C LYS A 152 -1.47 -18.72 -9.98
N ASN A 153 -1.04 -17.47 -10.00
CA ASN A 153 -1.41 -16.44 -10.97
C ASN A 153 -0.19 -15.98 -11.79
N ILE A 154 0.74 -16.88 -12.03
CA ILE A 154 2.02 -16.55 -12.67
C ILE A 154 1.85 -15.96 -14.09
N ASP A 155 0.84 -16.38 -14.83
CA ASP A 155 0.54 -15.87 -16.16
C ASP A 155 0.28 -14.36 -16.16
N LEU A 156 -0.36 -13.83 -15.09
CA LEU A 156 -0.54 -12.39 -14.91
C LEU A 156 0.81 -11.69 -14.68
N VAL A 157 1.68 -12.32 -13.88
CA VAL A 157 3.04 -11.80 -13.63
C VAL A 157 3.85 -11.79 -14.92
N GLU A 158 3.79 -12.84 -15.71
CA GLU A 158 4.53 -12.94 -16.98
C GLU A 158 4.05 -11.91 -18.02
N SER A 159 2.75 -11.61 -18.05
CA SER A 159 2.17 -10.63 -18.97
C SER A 159 2.45 -9.18 -18.60
N ALA A 160 2.72 -8.89 -17.32
CA ALA A 160 2.90 -7.53 -16.84
C ALA A 160 4.24 -6.90 -17.28
N ARG A 161 4.23 -5.57 -17.36
CA ARG A 161 5.39 -4.74 -17.69
C ARG A 161 5.86 -3.87 -16.53
N ILE A 162 4.94 -3.52 -15.62
CA ILE A 162 5.22 -2.68 -14.45
C ILE A 162 4.75 -3.41 -13.21
N TYR A 163 5.61 -3.45 -12.21
CA TYR A 163 5.34 -4.05 -10.90
C TYR A 163 5.55 -2.97 -9.84
N TYR A 164 4.50 -2.63 -9.11
CA TYR A 164 4.52 -1.59 -8.09
C TYR A 164 4.24 -2.18 -6.70
N VAL A 165 5.13 -1.90 -5.75
CA VAL A 165 5.01 -2.35 -4.37
C VAL A 165 5.21 -1.17 -3.42
N SER A 166 4.53 -1.18 -2.29
CA SER A 166 4.79 -0.21 -1.21
C SER A 166 5.71 -0.79 -0.14
N GLY A 167 6.48 0.05 0.52
CA GLY A 167 7.24 -0.30 1.71
C GLY A 167 6.35 -0.91 2.81
N PHE A 168 5.11 -0.46 2.91
CA PHE A 168 4.13 -1.05 3.84
C PHE A 168 3.84 -2.54 3.57
N HIS A 169 3.94 -2.99 2.33
CA HIS A 169 3.74 -4.40 2.00
C HIS A 169 5.04 -5.19 2.12
N LEU A 170 6.15 -4.58 1.75
CA LEU A 170 7.48 -5.18 1.82
C LEU A 170 7.80 -5.75 3.22
N ILE A 171 7.45 -5.03 4.27
CA ILE A 171 7.71 -5.45 5.66
C ILE A 171 6.88 -6.65 6.10
N ILE A 172 5.83 -6.96 5.37
CA ILE A 172 4.92 -8.07 5.68
C ILE A 172 5.25 -9.29 4.81
N SER A 173 5.53 -9.06 3.53
CA SER A 173 5.67 -10.10 2.51
C SER A 173 6.87 -9.86 1.60
N LEU A 174 8.06 -10.11 2.14
CA LEU A 174 9.32 -9.94 1.40
C LEU A 174 9.44 -10.92 0.22
N GLU A 175 9.09 -12.19 0.42
CA GLU A 175 9.26 -13.24 -0.60
C GLU A 175 8.44 -12.98 -1.88
N PRO A 176 7.13 -12.66 -1.82
CA PRO A 176 6.36 -12.27 -3.01
C PRO A 176 6.94 -11.04 -3.70
N THR A 177 7.38 -10.06 -2.92
CA THR A 177 8.01 -8.84 -3.43
C THR A 177 9.28 -9.15 -4.21
N LEU A 178 10.17 -9.99 -3.65
CA LEU A 178 11.40 -10.44 -4.31
C LEU A 178 11.13 -11.27 -5.56
N LEU A 179 10.05 -12.06 -5.57
CA LEU A 179 9.66 -12.81 -6.76
C LEU A 179 9.36 -11.85 -7.92
N LEU A 180 8.51 -10.82 -7.69
CA LEU A 180 8.18 -9.82 -8.70
C LEU A 180 9.41 -9.01 -9.13
N ALA A 181 10.23 -8.57 -8.18
CA ALA A 181 11.42 -7.79 -8.43
C ALA A 181 12.45 -8.55 -9.31
N LYS A 182 12.75 -9.80 -8.94
CA LYS A 182 13.67 -10.65 -9.70
C LYS A 182 13.10 -11.00 -11.07
N HIS A 183 11.79 -11.24 -11.17
CA HIS A 183 11.15 -11.49 -12.46
C HIS A 183 11.26 -10.26 -13.38
N ALA A 184 10.96 -9.06 -12.88
CA ALA A 184 11.10 -7.84 -13.66
C ALA A 184 12.54 -7.65 -14.16
N HIS A 185 13.51 -7.84 -13.30
CA HIS A 185 14.95 -7.64 -13.59
C HIS A 185 15.50 -8.57 -14.69
N GLN A 186 14.83 -9.70 -14.96
CA GLN A 186 15.24 -10.61 -16.05
C GLN A 186 14.95 -10.05 -17.45
N PHE A 187 14.11 -9.00 -17.56
CA PHE A 187 13.62 -8.51 -18.84
C PHE A 187 13.78 -6.98 -18.95
N GLN A 188 14.54 -6.51 -19.93
CA GLN A 188 14.81 -5.07 -20.13
C GLN A 188 13.56 -4.18 -20.34
N HIS A 189 12.43 -4.77 -20.73
CA HIS A 189 11.19 -4.03 -20.98
C HIS A 189 10.22 -4.06 -19.80
N LYS A 190 10.61 -4.63 -18.66
CA LYS A 190 9.84 -4.69 -17.43
C LYS A 190 10.44 -3.74 -16.39
N LEU A 191 9.60 -3.13 -15.56
CA LEU A 191 10.02 -2.19 -14.54
C LEU A 191 9.52 -2.64 -13.17
N PHE A 192 10.42 -2.68 -12.20
CA PHE A 192 10.08 -2.85 -10.80
C PHE A 192 10.15 -1.50 -10.07
N VAL A 193 9.05 -1.14 -9.45
CA VAL A 193 8.81 0.17 -8.84
C VAL A 193 8.45 -0.01 -7.38
N ILE A 194 9.08 0.76 -6.49
CA ILE A 194 8.79 0.73 -5.06
C ILE A 194 8.56 2.14 -4.52
N ASN A 195 7.71 2.26 -3.51
CA ASN A 195 7.53 3.48 -2.73
C ASN A 195 8.05 3.24 -1.30
N LEU A 196 8.83 4.17 -0.76
CA LEU A 196 9.37 4.11 0.62
C LEU A 196 8.26 4.14 1.67
N SER A 197 7.14 4.80 1.39
CA SER A 197 5.88 4.78 2.11
C SER A 197 5.85 5.49 3.47
N ALA A 198 6.89 5.36 4.28
CA ALA A 198 7.02 6.07 5.56
C ALA A 198 8.48 6.05 6.04
N PRO A 199 8.94 7.05 6.81
CA PRO A 199 10.29 7.09 7.37
C PRO A 199 10.67 5.86 8.17
N TYR A 200 9.74 5.33 8.98
CA TYR A 200 10.00 4.17 9.82
C TYR A 200 10.30 2.88 9.02
N ILE A 201 9.90 2.81 7.75
CA ILE A 201 10.26 1.67 6.87
C ILE A 201 11.78 1.61 6.68
N SER A 202 12.38 2.75 6.37
CA SER A 202 13.84 2.86 6.24
C SER A 202 14.56 2.66 7.57
N GLU A 203 13.98 3.14 8.67
CA GLU A 203 14.60 3.11 10.01
C GLU A 203 14.62 1.70 10.62
N PHE A 204 13.53 0.96 10.51
CA PHE A 204 13.37 -0.33 11.21
C PHE A 204 13.39 -1.55 10.29
N TYR A 205 13.23 -1.37 8.98
CA TYR A 205 13.14 -2.45 8.00
C TYR A 205 14.13 -2.27 6.84
N SER A 206 15.25 -1.60 7.10
CA SER A 206 16.27 -1.32 6.10
C SER A 206 16.85 -2.59 5.46
N GLU A 207 16.97 -3.68 6.21
CA GLU A 207 17.49 -4.95 5.68
C GLU A 207 16.57 -5.52 4.58
N GLN A 208 15.25 -5.50 4.79
CA GLN A 208 14.29 -5.96 3.80
C GLN A 208 14.30 -5.05 2.57
N LEU A 209 14.35 -3.73 2.79
CA LEU A 209 14.41 -2.74 1.72
C LEU A 209 15.67 -2.94 0.86
N LEU A 210 16.84 -3.11 1.48
CA LEU A 210 18.11 -3.31 0.77
C LEU A 210 18.18 -4.61 -0.02
N GLN A 211 17.45 -5.66 0.37
CA GLN A 211 17.37 -6.90 -0.42
C GLN A 211 16.63 -6.68 -1.76
N VAL A 212 15.72 -5.73 -1.81
CA VAL A 212 14.91 -5.41 -3.00
C VAL A 212 15.57 -4.35 -3.86
N MET A 213 16.30 -3.40 -3.26
CA MET A 213 16.92 -2.25 -3.95
C MET A 213 17.74 -2.59 -5.21
N PRO A 214 18.50 -3.70 -5.28
CA PRO A 214 19.27 -4.05 -6.51
C PRO A 214 18.38 -4.28 -7.75
N TYR A 215 17.07 -4.47 -7.57
CA TYR A 215 16.12 -4.75 -8.64
C TYR A 215 15.20 -3.55 -8.94
N VAL A 216 15.36 -2.42 -8.22
CA VAL A 216 14.47 -1.27 -8.32
C VAL A 216 14.87 -0.37 -9.49
N ASP A 217 13.96 -0.15 -10.42
CA ASP A 217 14.14 0.78 -11.53
C ASP A 217 13.67 2.19 -11.18
N LEU A 218 12.58 2.30 -10.38
CA LEU A 218 12.04 3.58 -9.91
C LEU A 218 11.72 3.51 -8.41
N LEU A 219 12.23 4.51 -7.68
CA LEU A 219 11.97 4.68 -6.25
C LEU A 219 11.15 5.95 -6.01
N PHE A 220 9.99 5.81 -5.39
CA PHE A 220 9.16 6.92 -4.94
C PHE A 220 9.29 7.14 -3.44
N GLY A 221 9.25 8.39 -3.03
CA GLY A 221 9.22 8.80 -1.64
C GLY A 221 9.05 10.31 -1.52
N ASN A 222 8.60 10.78 -0.37
CA ASN A 222 8.61 12.19 -0.03
C ASN A 222 9.95 12.58 0.62
N ASP A 223 10.14 13.89 0.89
CA ASP A 223 11.38 14.43 1.49
C ASP A 223 11.75 13.74 2.81
N SER A 224 10.76 13.46 3.67
CA SER A 224 10.99 12.82 4.98
C SER A 224 11.45 11.37 4.81
N GLU A 225 10.85 10.63 3.89
CA GLU A 225 11.19 9.25 3.56
C GLU A 225 12.58 9.16 2.91
N ALA A 226 12.87 10.05 1.95
CA ALA A 226 14.18 10.13 1.30
C ALA A 226 15.29 10.47 2.30
N ASN A 227 15.03 11.43 3.19
CA ASN A 227 15.97 11.81 4.26
C ASN A 227 16.24 10.66 5.24
N SER A 228 15.20 9.92 5.64
CA SER A 228 15.33 8.76 6.51
C SER A 228 16.15 7.66 5.81
N PHE A 229 15.84 7.35 4.55
CA PHE A 229 16.60 6.38 3.78
C PHE A 229 18.07 6.77 3.61
N ALA A 230 18.37 8.02 3.26
CA ALA A 230 19.74 8.52 3.11
C ALA A 230 20.54 8.41 4.42
N LYS A 231 19.93 8.76 5.56
CA LYS A 231 20.56 8.62 6.88
C LYS A 231 20.92 7.17 7.19
N MET A 232 20.04 6.23 6.90
CA MET A 232 20.30 4.81 7.12
C MET A 232 21.42 4.27 6.23
N GLN A 233 21.66 4.89 5.06
CA GLN A 233 22.76 4.57 4.15
C GLN A 233 24.05 5.36 4.42
N ASN A 234 24.06 6.23 5.44
CA ASN A 234 25.15 7.17 5.71
C ASN A 234 25.47 8.09 4.52
N TRP A 235 24.45 8.47 3.74
CA TRP A 235 24.60 9.41 2.62
C TRP A 235 24.43 10.85 3.09
N GLU A 236 25.17 11.77 2.48
CA GLU A 236 24.98 13.21 2.69
C GLU A 236 23.73 13.68 1.96
N VAL A 237 22.72 14.10 2.72
CA VAL A 237 21.40 14.48 2.20
C VAL A 237 21.47 15.66 1.21
N ASN A 238 22.42 16.56 1.37
CA ASN A 238 22.57 17.76 0.51
C ASN A 238 22.92 17.44 -0.96
N LYS A 239 23.43 16.26 -1.26
CA LYS A 239 23.77 15.85 -2.64
C LYS A 239 22.58 15.32 -3.44
N ILE A 240 21.47 14.99 -2.80
CA ILE A 240 20.28 14.46 -3.48
C ILE A 240 19.58 15.55 -4.28
N TYR A 241 19.67 16.81 -3.84
CA TYR A 241 18.99 17.95 -4.46
C TYR A 241 19.83 18.69 -5.52
N GLU A 242 21.15 18.51 -5.53
CA GLU A 242 22.06 19.25 -6.43
C GLU A 242 22.21 18.65 -7.85
N ASN A 243 21.74 17.43 -8.08
CA ASN A 243 21.94 16.73 -9.36
C ASN A 243 20.71 16.68 -10.28
N ASN A 244 19.66 17.44 -10.01
CA ASN A 244 18.40 17.40 -10.77
C ASN A 244 17.99 18.76 -11.40
N TYR A 245 18.96 19.54 -11.94
CA TYR A 245 18.65 20.68 -12.81
C TYR A 245 19.60 20.71 -14.02
#